data_dfaad02ee2aabfe434b79c6d5a2ecdab
#
_entry.id   dfaad02ee2aabfe434b79c6d5a2ecdab
#
_cell.length_a   1.000
_cell.length_b   1.000
_cell.length_c   1.000
_cell.angle_alpha   90.00
_cell.angle_beta   90.00
_cell.angle_gamma   90.00
#
_symmetry.space_group_name_H-M   'P 1'
#
loop_
_entity.id
_entity.type
_entity.pdbx_description
1 polymer ?
#
loop_
_entity_poly.entity_id
_entity_poly.type
_entity_poly.pdbx_seq_one_letter_code
_entity_poly.pdbx_strand_id
1 'polypeptide(L)'
;HSIRRRQRQMCIRDSVGPFLFNLFADPEIIRLPIPALQKPLAWLISTLRSGKSQSAYRSIGGGSPLRRITEQQARELQSLLRQRGIEATSYVAMRYWHPFTESAVADIKADGMDQVVVLPLYPHFSISTSGSSFRELQRLRQGDGVFEKLPIRCIRSWFDHPGYVTAMAELIAEEVRNSDDPHKAHVFFSAHGVPKSYVEEAGDPYQEQIEACTALIMNKLEELVGHDNPHTLAYQSRVGPVEWLKPYTEEALEELGKAKINDLVVVCLLYTSPSPRDSDS
;
A
#
# COMPACT_ATOMS: atom_id res chain seq x y z
N HIS A 1 31.42 -17.92 10.10
CA HIS A 1 30.36 -18.81 9.58
C HIS A 1 29.06 -18.02 9.47
N SER A 2 28.85 -17.41 8.32
CA SER A 2 27.60 -16.73 7.96
C SER A 2 26.54 -17.80 7.77
N ILE A 3 25.65 -17.98 8.74
CA ILE A 3 24.42 -18.72 8.56
C ILE A 3 23.54 -17.84 7.67
N ARG A 4 23.54 -18.12 6.36
CA ARG A 4 22.51 -17.63 5.46
C ARG A 4 21.16 -18.14 6.01
N ARG A 5 20.44 -17.28 6.76
CA ARG A 5 19.04 -17.52 7.07
C ARG A 5 18.34 -17.66 5.72
N ARG A 6 17.89 -18.87 5.39
CA ARG A 6 17.07 -19.12 4.20
C ARG A 6 15.90 -18.15 4.28
N GLN A 7 15.91 -17.15 3.42
CA GLN A 7 14.81 -16.21 3.26
C GLN A 7 13.60 -17.04 2.84
N ARG A 8 12.66 -17.25 3.76
CA ARG A 8 11.40 -17.92 3.43
C ARG A 8 10.62 -16.99 2.52
N GLN A 9 10.65 -17.24 1.21
CA GLN A 9 9.64 -16.74 0.31
C GLN A 9 8.28 -17.18 0.86
N MET A 10 7.25 -16.34 0.69
CA MET A 10 5.91 -16.69 1.09
C MET A 10 5.47 -17.93 0.30
N CYS A 11 5.64 -19.09 0.90
CA CYS A 11 5.17 -20.35 0.33
C CYS A 11 3.65 -20.36 0.53
N ILE A 12 2.88 -20.33 -0.56
CA ILE A 12 1.41 -20.17 -0.55
C ILE A 12 0.75 -21.08 0.49
N ARG A 13 1.22 -22.32 0.59
CA ARG A 13 0.58 -23.34 1.41
C ARG A 13 0.64 -23.04 2.91
N ASP A 14 1.77 -22.49 3.39
CA ASP A 14 2.04 -22.38 4.84
C ASP A 14 1.99 -20.95 5.36
N SER A 15 1.90 -19.96 4.46
CA SER A 15 2.09 -18.54 4.82
C SER A 15 0.81 -17.71 4.72
N VAL A 16 -0.16 -18.10 3.88
CA VAL A 16 -1.39 -17.30 3.66
C VAL A 16 -2.26 -17.25 4.91
N GLY A 17 -2.47 -18.37 5.60
CA GLY A 17 -3.25 -18.39 6.82
C GLY A 17 -2.68 -17.50 7.92
N PRO A 18 -1.40 -17.67 8.31
CA PRO A 18 -0.74 -16.78 9.28
C PRO A 18 -0.71 -15.31 8.85
N PHE A 19 -0.49 -15.01 7.58
CA PHE A 19 -0.58 -13.64 7.07
C PHE A 19 -1.97 -13.02 7.28
N LEU A 20 -3.03 -13.74 6.89
CA LEU A 20 -4.41 -13.28 7.07
C LEU A 20 -4.75 -13.15 8.56
N PHE A 21 -4.27 -14.06 9.39
CA PHE A 21 -4.46 -13.95 10.82
C PHE A 21 -3.82 -12.67 11.38
N ASN A 22 -2.57 -12.38 11.04
CA ASN A 22 -1.88 -11.16 11.48
C ASN A 22 -2.60 -9.90 11.00
N LEU A 23 -3.08 -9.90 9.74
CA LEU A 23 -3.82 -8.79 9.16
C LEU A 23 -5.13 -8.53 9.93
N PHE A 24 -5.95 -9.55 10.14
CA PHE A 24 -7.25 -9.39 10.81
C PHE A 24 -7.16 -9.30 12.34
N ALA A 25 -6.03 -9.66 12.93
CA ALA A 25 -5.76 -9.44 14.34
C ALA A 25 -5.37 -7.99 14.68
N ASP A 26 -5.06 -7.17 13.65
CA ASP A 26 -4.78 -5.75 13.88
C ASP A 26 -6.10 -4.98 14.11
N PRO A 27 -6.28 -4.33 15.29
CA PRO A 27 -7.48 -3.55 15.59
C PRO A 27 -7.65 -2.32 14.68
N GLU A 28 -6.61 -1.91 13.92
CA GLU A 28 -6.73 -0.84 12.95
C GLU A 28 -7.31 -1.30 11.61
N ILE A 29 -7.34 -2.61 11.37
CA ILE A 29 -7.96 -3.19 10.17
C ILE A 29 -9.42 -3.56 10.45
N ILE A 30 -9.69 -4.17 11.62
CA ILE A 30 -11.05 -4.49 12.07
C ILE A 30 -11.18 -3.99 13.50
N ARG A 31 -11.98 -2.94 13.70
CA ARG A 31 -12.29 -2.40 15.04
C ARG A 31 -13.48 -3.15 15.64
N LEU A 32 -13.23 -3.87 16.70
CA LEU A 32 -14.29 -4.52 17.47
C LEU A 32 -14.55 -3.76 18.76
N PRO A 33 -15.82 -3.65 19.18
CA PRO A 33 -16.17 -3.06 20.48
C PRO A 33 -15.63 -3.84 21.67
N ILE A 34 -15.35 -5.16 21.49
CA ILE A 34 -14.81 -6.05 22.53
C ILE A 34 -13.44 -6.57 22.06
N PRO A 35 -12.32 -6.02 22.58
CA PRO A 35 -10.97 -6.41 22.15
C PRO A 35 -10.65 -7.90 22.31
N ALA A 36 -11.24 -8.57 23.31
CA ALA A 36 -11.02 -10.00 23.55
C ALA A 36 -11.49 -10.89 22.37
N LEU A 37 -12.43 -10.42 21.55
CA LEU A 37 -12.93 -11.15 20.38
C LEU A 37 -12.06 -10.98 19.14
N GLN A 38 -11.08 -10.07 19.15
CA GLN A 38 -10.22 -9.75 17.98
C GLN A 38 -9.51 -11.00 17.43
N LYS A 39 -8.76 -11.70 18.29
CA LYS A 39 -8.00 -12.89 17.89
C LYS A 39 -8.88 -14.07 17.48
N PRO A 40 -9.96 -14.44 18.21
CA PRO A 40 -10.90 -15.45 17.77
C PRO A 40 -11.53 -15.16 16.41
N LEU A 41 -11.95 -13.91 16.16
CA LEU A 41 -12.52 -13.50 14.88
C LEU A 41 -11.46 -13.55 13.76
N ALA A 42 -10.26 -13.06 14.02
CA ALA A 42 -9.15 -13.12 13.06
C ALA A 42 -8.82 -14.56 12.67
N TRP A 43 -8.82 -15.48 13.64
CA TRP A 43 -8.62 -16.91 13.38
C TRP A 43 -9.73 -17.50 12.50
N LEU A 44 -10.98 -17.20 12.80
CA LEU A 44 -12.12 -17.67 12.01
C LEU A 44 -12.05 -17.15 10.56
N ILE A 45 -11.87 -15.84 10.37
CA ILE A 45 -11.79 -15.22 9.05
C ILE A 45 -10.60 -15.77 8.26
N SER A 46 -9.42 -15.87 8.89
CA SER A 46 -8.22 -16.40 8.23
C SER A 46 -8.40 -17.84 7.75
N THR A 47 -9.05 -18.67 8.57
CA THR A 47 -9.34 -20.07 8.23
C THR A 47 -10.28 -20.18 7.04
N LEU A 48 -11.39 -19.42 7.06
CA LEU A 48 -12.41 -19.45 6.00
C LEU A 48 -11.88 -18.88 4.67
N ARG A 49 -11.03 -17.86 4.72
CA ARG A 49 -10.52 -17.16 3.51
C ARG A 49 -9.23 -17.75 2.95
N SER A 50 -8.50 -18.57 3.70
CA SER A 50 -7.20 -19.12 3.28
C SER A 50 -7.25 -19.83 1.93
N GLY A 51 -8.26 -20.66 1.70
CA GLY A 51 -8.39 -21.43 0.45
C GLY A 51 -8.57 -20.53 -0.79
N LYS A 52 -9.47 -19.55 -0.71
CA LYS A 52 -9.70 -18.58 -1.80
C LYS A 52 -8.46 -17.74 -2.05
N SER A 53 -7.85 -17.21 -1.00
CA SER A 53 -6.62 -16.40 -1.11
C SER A 53 -5.45 -17.21 -1.68
N GLN A 54 -5.29 -18.50 -1.30
CA GLN A 54 -4.26 -19.36 -1.90
C GLN A 54 -4.48 -19.55 -3.39
N SER A 55 -5.73 -19.72 -3.84
CA SER A 55 -6.05 -19.84 -5.27
C SER A 55 -5.68 -18.57 -6.04
N ALA A 56 -6.05 -17.40 -5.51
CA ALA A 56 -5.71 -16.12 -6.09
C ALA A 56 -4.18 -15.88 -6.17
N TYR A 57 -3.43 -16.24 -5.12
CA TYR A 57 -1.95 -16.18 -5.20
C TYR A 57 -1.36 -17.14 -6.24
N ARG A 58 -1.97 -18.30 -6.49
CA ARG A 58 -1.50 -19.22 -7.54
C ARG A 58 -1.68 -18.60 -8.93
N SER A 59 -2.76 -17.87 -9.19
CA SER A 59 -3.01 -17.26 -10.50
C SER A 59 -2.00 -16.17 -10.87
N ILE A 60 -1.35 -15.54 -9.87
CA ILE A 60 -0.31 -14.52 -10.09
C ILE A 60 1.13 -15.05 -9.94
N GLY A 61 1.34 -16.35 -10.14
CA GLY A 61 2.69 -16.94 -10.15
C GLY A 61 3.14 -17.58 -8.83
N GLY A 62 2.21 -17.85 -7.90
CA GLY A 62 2.50 -18.72 -6.76
C GLY A 62 2.99 -18.02 -5.49
N GLY A 63 2.93 -16.68 -5.42
CA GLY A 63 3.29 -15.91 -4.23
C GLY A 63 3.20 -14.41 -4.44
N SER A 64 3.12 -13.64 -3.36
CA SER A 64 3.14 -12.18 -3.46
C SER A 64 4.52 -11.69 -3.92
N PRO A 65 4.61 -10.91 -4.99
CA PRO A 65 5.86 -10.29 -5.42
C PRO A 65 6.29 -9.12 -4.52
N LEU A 66 5.42 -8.69 -3.61
CA LEU A 66 5.58 -7.48 -2.80
C LEU A 66 6.95 -7.39 -2.12
N ARG A 67 7.35 -8.44 -1.42
CA ARG A 67 8.64 -8.45 -0.72
C ARG A 67 9.81 -8.23 -1.68
N ARG A 68 9.85 -8.95 -2.79
CA ARG A 68 10.93 -8.84 -3.80
C ARG A 68 11.01 -7.43 -4.37
N ILE A 69 9.85 -6.84 -4.69
CA ILE A 69 9.76 -5.48 -5.23
C ILE A 69 10.19 -4.47 -4.17
N THR A 70 9.72 -4.59 -2.93
CA THR A 70 10.12 -3.70 -1.83
C THR A 70 11.63 -3.77 -1.55
N GLU A 71 12.22 -4.98 -1.54
CA GLU A 71 13.66 -5.15 -1.38
C GLU A 71 14.45 -4.54 -2.56
N GLN A 72 13.91 -4.58 -3.78
CA GLN A 72 14.51 -3.91 -4.93
C GLN A 72 14.44 -2.40 -4.79
N GLN A 73 13.27 -1.84 -4.45
CA GLN A 73 13.11 -0.40 -4.20
C GLN A 73 14.05 0.11 -3.10
N ALA A 74 14.21 -0.67 -2.03
CA ALA A 74 15.14 -0.33 -0.94
C ALA A 74 16.60 -0.27 -1.42
N ARG A 75 17.02 -1.24 -2.26
CA ARG A 75 18.38 -1.24 -2.85
C ARG A 75 18.62 -0.05 -3.77
N GLU A 76 17.64 0.25 -4.64
CA GLU A 76 17.73 1.39 -5.56
C GLU A 76 17.80 2.71 -4.79
N LEU A 77 16.94 2.88 -3.78
CA LEU A 77 16.97 4.06 -2.91
C LEU A 77 18.34 4.22 -2.24
N GLN A 78 18.88 3.15 -1.66
CA GLN A 78 20.20 3.17 -1.03
C GLN A 78 21.31 3.54 -2.03
N SER A 79 21.25 3.00 -3.25
CA SER A 79 22.18 3.33 -4.33
C SER A 79 22.12 4.80 -4.72
N LEU A 80 20.93 5.34 -4.91
CA LEU A 80 20.71 6.75 -5.25
C LEU A 80 21.16 7.69 -4.13
N LEU A 81 20.92 7.36 -2.87
CA LEU A 81 21.42 8.15 -1.73
C LEU A 81 22.95 8.19 -1.71
N ARG A 82 23.61 7.06 -1.92
CA ARG A 82 25.08 6.98 -1.99
C ARG A 82 25.63 7.81 -3.14
N GLN A 83 25.01 7.79 -4.32
CA GLN A 83 25.41 8.62 -5.46
C GLN A 83 25.31 10.13 -5.14
N ARG A 84 24.44 10.50 -4.20
CA ARG A 84 24.27 11.88 -3.71
C ARG A 84 25.16 12.21 -2.49
N GLY A 85 26.09 11.32 -2.13
CA GLY A 85 26.98 11.50 -0.97
C GLY A 85 26.32 11.28 0.39
N ILE A 86 25.15 10.62 0.42
CA ILE A 86 24.44 10.30 1.66
C ILE A 86 24.69 8.82 1.99
N GLU A 87 25.46 8.57 3.06
CA GLU A 87 25.67 7.22 3.57
C GLU A 87 24.42 6.77 4.34
N ALA A 88 23.73 5.77 3.80
CA ALA A 88 22.52 5.21 4.40
C ALA A 88 22.41 3.71 4.12
N THR A 89 21.87 2.97 5.08
CA THR A 89 21.51 1.56 4.94
C THR A 89 19.99 1.42 4.96
N SER A 90 19.44 0.68 4.00
CA SER A 90 18.00 0.46 3.90
C SER A 90 17.59 -0.85 4.57
N TYR A 91 16.61 -0.78 5.46
CA TYR A 91 15.99 -1.92 6.14
C TYR A 91 14.53 -2.03 5.73
N VAL A 92 14.12 -3.21 5.27
CA VAL A 92 12.72 -3.46 4.92
C VAL A 92 11.98 -3.98 6.14
N ALA A 93 10.85 -3.34 6.47
CA ALA A 93 9.94 -3.78 7.51
C ALA A 93 8.53 -3.93 6.94
N MET A 94 7.88 -5.05 7.23
CA MET A 94 6.51 -5.33 6.81
C MET A 94 5.61 -5.52 8.03
N ARG A 95 4.35 -5.06 7.92
CA ARG A 95 3.44 -5.04 9.07
C ARG A 95 2.86 -6.41 9.40
N TYR A 96 2.53 -7.23 8.39
CA TYR A 96 1.76 -8.46 8.61
C TYR A 96 2.49 -9.73 8.17
N TRP A 97 3.68 -9.60 7.59
CA TRP A 97 4.53 -10.70 7.16
C TRP A 97 6.02 -10.36 7.28
N HIS A 98 6.87 -11.35 7.05
CA HIS A 98 8.33 -11.17 7.14
C HIS A 98 8.92 -10.32 6.00
N PRO A 99 9.94 -9.50 6.33
CA PRO A 99 10.52 -9.25 7.65
C PRO A 99 9.62 -8.37 8.51
N PHE A 100 9.34 -8.79 9.74
CA PHE A 100 8.58 -7.95 10.68
C PHE A 100 9.40 -6.74 11.16
N THR A 101 8.69 -5.72 11.69
CA THR A 101 9.31 -4.51 12.23
C THR A 101 10.33 -4.83 13.33
N GLU A 102 10.08 -5.83 14.17
CA GLU A 102 10.99 -6.31 15.22
C GLU A 102 12.33 -6.79 14.63
N SER A 103 12.30 -7.47 13.48
CA SER A 103 13.52 -7.94 12.83
C SER A 103 14.34 -6.77 12.28
N ALA A 104 13.69 -5.79 11.65
CA ALA A 104 14.35 -4.59 11.15
C ALA A 104 14.96 -3.77 12.29
N VAL A 105 14.26 -3.61 13.41
CA VAL A 105 14.76 -2.94 14.61
C VAL A 105 15.99 -3.66 15.19
N ALA A 106 15.96 -4.99 15.23
CA ALA A 106 17.11 -5.78 15.68
C ALA A 106 18.36 -5.59 14.80
N ASP A 107 18.15 -5.57 13.47
CA ASP A 107 19.24 -5.34 12.51
C ASP A 107 19.79 -3.90 12.61
N ILE A 108 18.94 -2.88 12.71
CA ILE A 108 19.31 -1.47 12.94
C ILE A 108 20.19 -1.32 14.20
N LYS A 109 19.81 -1.98 15.29
CA LYS A 109 20.57 -1.96 16.54
C LYS A 109 21.91 -2.69 16.40
N ALA A 110 21.93 -3.84 15.73
CA ALA A 110 23.15 -4.63 15.53
C ALA A 110 24.18 -3.88 14.65
N ASP A 111 23.70 -3.12 13.68
CA ASP A 111 24.53 -2.31 12.80
C ASP A 111 24.95 -0.96 13.42
N GLY A 112 24.45 -0.64 14.62
CA GLY A 112 24.87 0.56 15.38
C GLY A 112 24.45 1.87 14.72
N MET A 113 23.30 1.91 14.05
CA MET A 113 22.77 3.12 13.40
C MET A 113 22.51 4.22 14.44
N ASP A 114 22.86 5.46 14.11
CA ASP A 114 22.75 6.63 14.96
C ASP A 114 21.45 7.42 14.77
N GLN A 115 20.73 7.20 13.65
CA GLN A 115 19.41 7.76 13.35
C GLN A 115 18.64 6.88 12.38
N VAL A 116 17.32 7.03 12.37
CA VAL A 116 16.42 6.30 11.46
C VAL A 116 15.43 7.24 10.78
N VAL A 117 15.27 7.09 9.47
CA VAL A 117 14.18 7.68 8.71
C VAL A 117 13.23 6.58 8.31
N VAL A 118 11.96 6.70 8.70
CA VAL A 118 10.90 5.75 8.35
C VAL A 118 10.14 6.29 7.16
N LEU A 119 10.21 5.55 6.04
CA LEU A 119 9.51 5.86 4.79
C LEU A 119 8.46 4.78 4.51
N PRO A 120 7.18 5.01 4.80
CA PRO A 120 6.11 4.14 4.30
C PRO A 120 6.07 4.20 2.77
N LEU A 121 5.92 3.04 2.12
CA LEU A 121 5.75 3.00 0.66
C LEU A 121 4.29 3.26 0.23
N TYR A 122 3.43 3.61 1.17
CA TYR A 122 2.12 4.19 0.90
C TYR A 122 2.26 5.70 0.73
N PRO A 123 1.99 6.27 -0.47
CA PRO A 123 2.11 7.72 -0.66
C PRO A 123 1.17 8.51 0.24
N HIS A 124 -0.04 7.99 0.45
CA HIS A 124 -1.08 8.58 1.26
C HIS A 124 -1.05 8.06 2.69
N PHE A 125 -1.31 8.93 3.65
CA PHE A 125 -1.49 8.50 5.03
C PHE A 125 -2.90 7.94 5.23
N SER A 126 -2.98 6.81 5.93
CA SER A 126 -4.21 6.34 6.57
C SER A 126 -3.89 5.74 7.94
N ILE A 127 -4.84 5.85 8.86
CA ILE A 127 -4.78 5.23 10.19
C ILE A 127 -4.52 3.73 10.07
N SER A 128 -5.10 3.06 9.07
CA SER A 128 -4.99 1.61 8.85
C SER A 128 -3.70 1.16 8.17
N THR A 129 -2.92 2.06 7.57
CA THR A 129 -1.68 1.76 6.85
C THR A 129 -0.45 2.34 7.55
N SER A 130 -0.02 3.54 7.16
CA SER A 130 1.11 4.23 7.78
C SER A 130 0.91 4.43 9.29
N GLY A 131 -0.32 4.74 9.72
CA GLY A 131 -0.68 4.89 11.13
C GLY A 131 -0.46 3.61 11.93
N SER A 132 -0.90 2.45 11.42
CA SER A 132 -0.66 1.14 12.04
C SER A 132 0.85 0.85 12.14
N SER A 133 1.61 1.14 11.09
CA SER A 133 3.06 0.94 11.07
C SER A 133 3.79 1.82 12.10
N PHE A 134 3.38 3.09 12.23
CA PHE A 134 3.99 4.00 13.21
C PHE A 134 3.63 3.61 14.66
N ARG A 135 2.42 3.14 14.92
CA ARG A 135 2.05 2.63 16.25
C ARG A 135 2.86 1.41 16.63
N GLU A 136 3.08 0.49 15.70
CA GLU A 136 3.93 -0.67 15.94
C GLU A 136 5.36 -0.25 16.25
N LEU A 137 5.92 0.69 15.50
CA LEU A 137 7.24 1.22 15.78
C LEU A 137 7.32 1.89 17.17
N GLN A 138 6.29 2.65 17.55
CA GLN A 138 6.20 3.27 18.86
C GLN A 138 6.11 2.22 19.97
N ARG A 139 5.34 1.15 19.78
CA ARG A 139 5.25 0.01 20.71
C ARG A 139 6.62 -0.63 20.96
N LEU A 140 7.39 -0.84 19.89
CA LEU A 140 8.74 -1.43 19.97
C LEU A 140 9.77 -0.51 20.62
N ARG A 141 9.56 0.80 20.58
CA ARG A 141 10.42 1.77 21.28
C ARG A 141 10.24 1.71 22.78
N GLN A 142 9.01 1.49 23.26
CA GLN A 142 8.69 1.46 24.69
C GLN A 142 9.37 0.27 25.37
N GLY A 143 10.26 0.55 26.31
CA GLY A 143 10.99 -0.48 27.07
C GLY A 143 12.26 -1.02 26.42
N ASP A 144 12.66 -0.54 25.24
CA ASP A 144 13.96 -0.82 24.63
C ASP A 144 14.91 0.35 24.84
N GLY A 145 15.73 0.29 25.87
CA GLY A 145 16.57 1.42 26.30
C GLY A 145 17.56 1.95 25.23
N VAL A 146 17.90 1.16 24.22
CA VAL A 146 18.76 1.59 23.10
C VAL A 146 17.90 2.23 22.00
N PHE A 147 16.85 1.53 21.56
CA PHE A 147 16.00 1.98 20.46
C PHE A 147 15.11 3.18 20.87
N GLU A 148 14.77 3.29 22.15
CA GLU A 148 14.00 4.43 22.69
C GLU A 148 14.75 5.75 22.52
N LYS A 149 16.08 5.75 22.66
CA LYS A 149 16.93 6.96 22.56
C LYS A 149 17.30 7.30 21.12
N LEU A 150 17.12 6.36 20.17
CA LEU A 150 17.49 6.56 18.79
C LEU A 150 16.62 7.64 18.14
N PRO A 151 17.19 8.68 17.53
CA PRO A 151 16.44 9.67 16.77
C PRO A 151 15.68 9.00 15.59
N ILE A 152 14.35 9.15 15.56
CA ILE A 152 13.52 8.60 14.49
C ILE A 152 12.70 9.73 13.86
N ARG A 153 12.77 9.84 12.53
CA ARG A 153 11.93 10.73 11.74
C ARG A 153 11.01 9.89 10.86
N CYS A 154 9.70 10.18 10.89
CA CYS A 154 8.71 9.50 10.07
C CYS A 154 8.22 10.44 8.97
N ILE A 155 8.31 10.00 7.72
CA ILE A 155 7.66 10.64 6.57
C ILE A 155 6.20 10.17 6.61
N ARG A 156 5.27 11.09 6.89
CA ARG A 156 3.85 10.72 7.06
C ARG A 156 3.16 10.39 5.75
N SER A 157 3.39 11.22 4.75
CA SER A 157 2.83 11.09 3.40
C SER A 157 3.75 11.79 2.39
N TRP A 158 3.62 11.43 1.12
CA TRP A 158 4.41 12.00 0.02
C TRP A 158 3.64 11.92 -1.32
N PHE A 159 2.30 11.91 -1.23
CA PHE A 159 1.38 11.82 -2.37
C PHE A 159 1.50 13.02 -3.33
N ASP A 160 1.94 14.17 -2.82
CA ASP A 160 2.13 15.43 -3.53
C ASP A 160 3.59 15.67 -3.97
N HIS A 161 4.48 14.70 -3.72
CA HIS A 161 5.89 14.84 -4.12
C HIS A 161 6.02 14.92 -5.65
N PRO A 162 6.65 16.00 -6.20
CA PRO A 162 6.69 16.23 -7.65
C PRO A 162 7.22 15.05 -8.46
N GLY A 163 8.25 14.37 -7.96
CA GLY A 163 8.81 13.18 -8.62
C GLY A 163 7.82 12.00 -8.69
N TYR A 164 6.99 11.81 -7.66
CA TYR A 164 5.95 10.79 -7.67
C TYR A 164 4.83 11.14 -8.65
N VAL A 165 4.32 12.37 -8.56
CA VAL A 165 3.27 12.88 -9.44
C VAL A 165 3.70 12.79 -10.91
N THR A 166 4.94 13.22 -11.22
CA THR A 166 5.50 13.14 -12.58
C THR A 166 5.61 11.70 -13.06
N ALA A 167 6.17 10.79 -12.24
CA ALA A 167 6.30 9.39 -12.62
C ALA A 167 4.95 8.71 -12.89
N MET A 168 3.93 9.00 -12.08
CA MET A 168 2.57 8.49 -12.32
C MET A 168 1.97 9.06 -13.60
N ALA A 169 2.10 10.37 -13.83
CA ALA A 169 1.59 11.01 -15.03
C ALA A 169 2.29 10.53 -16.30
N GLU A 170 3.60 10.27 -16.27
CA GLU A 170 4.36 9.71 -17.40
C GLU A 170 3.87 8.32 -17.78
N LEU A 171 3.63 7.43 -16.81
CA LEU A 171 3.07 6.09 -17.05
C LEU A 171 1.67 6.18 -17.67
N ILE A 172 0.82 7.05 -17.16
CA ILE A 172 -0.53 7.26 -17.71
C ILE A 172 -0.45 7.86 -19.13
N ALA A 173 0.44 8.82 -19.35
CA ALA A 173 0.62 9.45 -20.66
C ALA A 173 1.08 8.45 -21.73
N GLU A 174 1.88 7.45 -21.37
CA GLU A 174 2.27 6.36 -22.28
C GLU A 174 1.04 5.55 -22.71
N GLU A 175 0.20 5.13 -21.75
CA GLU A 175 -1.03 4.36 -22.05
C GLU A 175 -2.06 5.20 -22.83
N VAL A 176 -2.24 6.48 -22.46
CA VAL A 176 -3.14 7.40 -23.18
C VAL A 176 -2.70 7.55 -24.64
N ARG A 177 -1.40 7.72 -24.92
CA ARG A 177 -0.88 7.84 -26.30
C ARG A 177 -1.06 6.56 -27.10
N ASN A 178 -1.10 5.39 -26.44
CA ASN A 178 -1.27 4.09 -27.07
C ASN A 178 -2.74 3.69 -27.26
N SER A 179 -3.70 4.48 -26.75
CA SER A 179 -5.14 4.22 -26.90
C SER A 179 -5.62 4.52 -28.34
N ASP A 180 -6.78 3.99 -28.71
CA ASP A 180 -7.36 4.20 -30.06
C ASP A 180 -7.71 5.67 -30.30
N ASP A 181 -8.20 6.39 -29.27
CA ASP A 181 -8.46 7.84 -29.32
C ASP A 181 -7.88 8.52 -28.08
N PRO A 182 -6.61 9.00 -28.12
CA PRO A 182 -5.95 9.63 -26.98
C PRO A 182 -6.73 10.78 -26.33
N HIS A 183 -7.51 11.53 -27.10
CA HIS A 183 -8.31 12.65 -26.59
C HIS A 183 -9.55 12.19 -25.80
N LYS A 184 -10.01 10.96 -26.02
CA LYS A 184 -11.17 10.37 -25.35
C LYS A 184 -10.81 9.29 -24.34
N ALA A 185 -9.55 8.90 -24.27
CA ALA A 185 -9.10 7.93 -23.31
C ALA A 185 -9.48 8.39 -21.89
N HIS A 186 -10.29 7.55 -21.20
CA HIS A 186 -10.77 7.85 -19.86
C HIS A 186 -9.83 7.27 -18.81
N VAL A 187 -9.31 8.12 -17.92
CA VAL A 187 -8.41 7.69 -16.84
C VAL A 187 -9.23 7.29 -15.62
N PHE A 188 -9.14 6.03 -15.24
CA PHE A 188 -9.89 5.46 -14.11
C PHE A 188 -8.94 5.19 -12.93
N PHE A 189 -9.03 6.01 -11.88
CA PHE A 189 -8.25 5.83 -10.66
C PHE A 189 -8.98 4.89 -9.71
N SER A 190 -8.36 3.75 -9.41
CA SER A 190 -8.84 2.79 -8.43
C SER A 190 -8.02 2.91 -7.15
N ALA A 191 -8.62 3.47 -6.09
CA ALA A 191 -8.03 3.58 -4.77
C ALA A 191 -8.58 2.52 -3.83
N HIS A 192 -7.83 2.12 -2.82
CA HIS A 192 -8.37 1.24 -1.78
C HIS A 192 -9.37 2.02 -0.93
N GLY A 193 -10.58 1.48 -0.73
CA GLY A 193 -11.55 2.08 0.15
C GLY A 193 -11.14 1.97 1.62
N VAL A 194 -11.63 2.90 2.42
CA VAL A 194 -11.63 2.81 3.89
C VAL A 194 -13.05 3.02 4.41
N PRO A 195 -13.37 2.53 5.61
CA PRO A 195 -14.66 2.85 6.22
C PRO A 195 -14.84 4.36 6.34
N LYS A 196 -16.04 4.84 6.00
CA LYS A 196 -16.38 6.27 6.02
C LYS A 196 -16.15 6.90 7.40
N SER A 197 -16.41 6.15 8.47
CA SER A 197 -16.13 6.56 9.84
C SER A 197 -14.66 6.87 10.14
N TYR A 198 -13.71 6.33 9.38
CA TYR A 198 -12.29 6.68 9.55
C TYR A 198 -12.04 8.13 9.16
N VAL A 199 -12.69 8.60 8.10
CA VAL A 199 -12.58 9.98 7.63
C VAL A 199 -13.42 10.92 8.51
N GLU A 200 -14.70 10.62 8.70
CA GLU A 200 -15.66 11.53 9.34
C GLU A 200 -15.51 11.59 10.87
N GLU A 201 -15.19 10.46 11.53
CA GLU A 201 -15.13 10.38 12.99
C GLU A 201 -13.70 10.39 13.52
N ALA A 202 -12.77 9.72 12.82
CA ALA A 202 -11.39 9.58 13.28
C ALA A 202 -10.44 10.59 12.63
N GLY A 203 -10.91 11.43 11.68
CA GLY A 203 -10.10 12.47 11.04
C GLY A 203 -8.96 11.91 10.17
N ASP A 204 -9.17 10.76 9.53
CA ASP A 204 -8.19 10.19 8.60
C ASP A 204 -8.11 11.06 7.32
N PRO A 205 -6.96 11.65 6.97
CA PRO A 205 -6.84 12.53 5.80
C PRO A 205 -6.79 11.76 4.47
N TYR A 206 -6.99 10.45 4.48
CA TYR A 206 -6.77 9.58 3.33
C TYR A 206 -7.57 10.01 2.10
N GLN A 207 -8.86 10.29 2.26
CA GLN A 207 -9.72 10.69 1.14
C GLN A 207 -9.24 12.01 0.52
N GLU A 208 -8.98 13.02 1.35
CA GLU A 208 -8.48 14.33 0.91
C GLU A 208 -7.15 14.18 0.14
N GLN A 209 -6.23 13.36 0.66
CA GLN A 209 -4.94 13.12 0.03
C GLN A 209 -5.06 12.38 -1.31
N ILE A 210 -5.96 11.40 -1.43
CA ILE A 210 -6.24 10.69 -2.69
C ILE A 210 -6.82 11.63 -3.74
N GLU A 211 -7.81 12.45 -3.37
CA GLU A 211 -8.43 13.43 -4.26
C GLU A 211 -7.42 14.48 -4.74
N ALA A 212 -6.63 15.03 -3.83
CA ALA A 212 -5.57 15.97 -4.17
C ALA A 212 -4.49 15.35 -5.07
N CYS A 213 -4.07 14.11 -4.77
CA CYS A 213 -3.11 13.37 -5.58
C CYS A 213 -3.63 13.13 -7.00
N THR A 214 -4.88 12.72 -7.14
CA THR A 214 -5.53 12.51 -8.44
C THR A 214 -5.52 13.81 -9.26
N ALA A 215 -5.91 14.93 -8.64
CA ALA A 215 -5.88 16.24 -9.30
C ALA A 215 -4.47 16.65 -9.77
N LEU A 216 -3.45 16.46 -8.91
CA LEU A 216 -2.06 16.75 -9.27
C LEU A 216 -1.56 15.89 -10.43
N ILE A 217 -1.90 14.60 -10.44
CA ILE A 217 -1.53 13.68 -11.52
C ILE A 217 -2.22 14.09 -12.83
N MET A 218 -3.53 14.40 -12.80
CA MET A 218 -4.27 14.81 -13.99
C MET A 218 -3.76 16.14 -14.57
N ASN A 219 -3.46 17.13 -13.73
CA ASN A 219 -2.84 18.38 -14.18
C ASN A 219 -1.49 18.12 -14.86
N LYS A 220 -0.69 17.22 -14.28
CA LYS A 220 0.60 16.86 -14.88
C LYS A 220 0.44 16.05 -16.15
N LEU A 221 -0.58 15.21 -16.25
CA LEU A 221 -0.92 14.48 -17.48
C LEU A 221 -1.29 15.44 -18.60
N GLU A 222 -2.14 16.43 -18.34
CA GLU A 222 -2.52 17.46 -19.30
C GLU A 222 -1.28 18.20 -19.86
N GLU A 223 -0.33 18.57 -19.01
CA GLU A 223 0.95 19.16 -19.44
C GLU A 223 1.74 18.24 -20.40
N LEU A 224 1.71 16.92 -20.18
CA LEU A 224 2.48 15.93 -20.94
C LEU A 224 1.83 15.54 -22.27
N VAL A 225 0.50 15.51 -22.34
CA VAL A 225 -0.24 15.07 -23.52
C VAL A 225 -0.83 16.23 -24.33
N GLY A 226 -0.95 17.42 -23.72
CA GLY A 226 -1.43 18.65 -24.40
C GLY A 226 -2.95 18.77 -24.47
N HIS A 227 -3.70 17.94 -23.75
CA HIS A 227 -5.16 17.98 -23.67
C HIS A 227 -5.66 17.41 -22.34
N ASP A 228 -6.85 17.84 -21.92
CA ASP A 228 -7.53 17.26 -20.77
C ASP A 228 -8.19 15.93 -21.12
N ASN A 229 -8.02 14.92 -20.25
CA ASN A 229 -8.65 13.63 -20.38
C ASN A 229 -9.77 13.48 -19.33
N PRO A 230 -10.93 12.90 -19.69
CA PRO A 230 -11.95 12.57 -18.70
C PRO A 230 -11.38 11.57 -17.69
N HIS A 231 -11.73 11.73 -16.43
CA HIS A 231 -11.28 10.82 -15.39
C HIS A 231 -12.34 10.51 -14.35
N THR A 232 -12.16 9.40 -13.64
CA THR A 232 -13.01 8.96 -12.52
C THR A 232 -12.12 8.42 -11.41
N LEU A 233 -12.38 8.84 -10.19
CA LEU A 233 -11.80 8.24 -8.97
C LEU A 233 -12.86 7.36 -8.31
N ALA A 234 -12.52 6.09 -8.03
CA ALA A 234 -13.39 5.15 -7.34
C ALA A 234 -12.62 4.32 -6.31
N TYR A 235 -13.36 3.73 -5.36
CA TYR A 235 -12.80 3.02 -4.23
C TYR A 235 -13.17 1.54 -4.29
N GLN A 236 -12.15 0.66 -4.15
CA GLN A 236 -12.28 -0.79 -4.18
C GLN A 236 -12.19 -1.44 -2.80
N SER A 237 -12.43 -2.75 -2.76
CA SER A 237 -12.16 -3.63 -1.60
C SER A 237 -13.08 -3.42 -0.40
N ARG A 238 -14.34 -3.05 -0.62
CA ARG A 238 -15.37 -2.98 0.42
C ARG A 238 -15.51 -4.32 1.14
N VAL A 239 -15.51 -4.29 2.49
CA VAL A 239 -15.66 -5.48 3.34
C VAL A 239 -16.66 -5.24 4.48
N GLY A 240 -17.55 -6.20 4.70
CA GLY A 240 -18.50 -6.17 5.81
C GLY A 240 -19.67 -5.19 5.62
N PRO A 241 -20.46 -4.97 6.67
CA PRO A 241 -21.73 -4.22 6.58
C PRO A 241 -21.57 -2.71 6.79
N VAL A 242 -20.36 -2.21 7.06
CA VAL A 242 -20.12 -0.77 7.29
C VAL A 242 -20.09 0.00 5.99
N GLU A 243 -20.42 1.28 6.05
CA GLU A 243 -20.32 2.17 4.88
C GLU A 243 -18.85 2.52 4.61
N TRP A 244 -18.48 2.40 3.32
CA TRP A 244 -17.13 2.71 2.81
C TRP A 244 -17.17 3.95 1.93
N LEU A 245 -16.00 4.52 1.64
CA LEU A 245 -15.87 5.63 0.69
C LEU A 245 -16.45 5.26 -0.68
N LYS A 246 -17.06 6.23 -1.33
CA LYS A 246 -17.73 6.10 -2.64
C LYS A 246 -17.12 7.09 -3.64
N PRO A 247 -17.34 6.87 -4.97
CA PRO A 247 -18.09 5.77 -5.60
C PRO A 247 -17.35 4.44 -5.49
N TYR A 248 -18.07 3.32 -5.52
CA TYR A 248 -17.46 2.00 -5.56
C TYR A 248 -16.95 1.67 -6.96
N THR A 249 -15.79 1.02 -7.06
CA THR A 249 -15.14 0.67 -8.33
C THR A 249 -16.08 -0.09 -9.28
N GLU A 250 -16.80 -1.10 -8.77
CA GLU A 250 -17.72 -1.91 -9.57
C GLU A 250 -18.86 -1.05 -10.16
N GLU A 251 -19.47 -0.20 -9.34
CA GLU A 251 -20.57 0.68 -9.75
C GLU A 251 -20.08 1.71 -10.78
N ALA A 252 -18.93 2.32 -10.56
CA ALA A 252 -18.35 3.29 -11.48
C ALA A 252 -17.98 2.66 -12.84
N LEU A 253 -17.42 1.44 -12.84
CA LEU A 253 -17.12 0.72 -14.08
C LEU A 253 -18.39 0.35 -14.85
N GLU A 254 -19.48 -0.05 -14.17
CA GLU A 254 -20.77 -0.30 -14.82
C GLU A 254 -21.34 0.96 -15.49
N GLU A 255 -21.21 2.12 -14.84
CA GLU A 255 -21.66 3.41 -15.41
C GLU A 255 -20.84 3.79 -16.64
N LEU A 256 -19.52 3.64 -16.61
CA LEU A 256 -18.64 3.87 -17.76
C LEU A 256 -18.99 2.91 -18.92
N GLY A 257 -19.28 1.65 -18.62
CA GLY A 257 -19.73 0.67 -19.61
C GLY A 257 -21.08 1.06 -20.26
N LYS A 258 -22.05 1.55 -19.48
CA LYS A 258 -23.32 2.09 -19.98
C LYS A 258 -23.11 3.33 -20.85
N ALA A 259 -22.14 4.17 -20.51
CA ALA A 259 -21.74 5.35 -21.27
C ALA A 259 -20.93 5.00 -22.54
N LYS A 260 -20.64 3.71 -22.78
CA LYS A 260 -19.88 3.20 -23.93
C LYS A 260 -18.49 3.83 -24.04
N ILE A 261 -17.82 4.00 -22.91
CA ILE A 261 -16.41 4.35 -22.91
C ILE A 261 -15.60 3.16 -23.44
N ASN A 262 -14.87 3.35 -24.55
CA ASN A 262 -14.15 2.28 -25.21
C ASN A 262 -12.68 2.20 -24.76
N ASP A 263 -12.07 3.35 -24.49
CA ASP A 263 -10.67 3.45 -24.05
C ASP A 263 -10.60 3.79 -22.56
N LEU A 264 -10.15 2.84 -21.76
CA LEU A 264 -10.03 2.99 -20.31
C LEU A 264 -8.61 2.70 -19.84
N VAL A 265 -7.94 3.73 -19.32
CA VAL A 265 -6.62 3.61 -18.67
C VAL A 265 -6.83 3.45 -17.18
N VAL A 266 -6.60 2.25 -16.65
CA VAL A 266 -6.81 1.96 -15.23
C VAL A 266 -5.55 2.21 -14.41
N VAL A 267 -5.67 3.06 -13.39
CA VAL A 267 -4.57 3.49 -12.52
C VAL A 267 -4.84 3.06 -11.08
N CYS A 268 -3.97 2.24 -10.51
CA CYS A 268 -4.05 1.89 -9.10
C CYS A 268 -3.17 2.83 -8.27
N LEU A 269 -3.78 3.59 -7.36
CA LEU A 269 -3.06 4.56 -6.53
C LEU A 269 -2.40 3.96 -5.28
N LEU A 270 -2.79 2.75 -4.88
CA LEU A 270 -2.34 2.15 -3.62
C LEU A 270 -1.27 1.06 -3.79
N TYR A 271 -1.27 0.34 -4.91
CA TYR A 271 -0.38 -0.81 -5.13
C TYR A 271 0.47 -0.63 -6.38
N THR A 272 1.77 -0.65 -6.19
CA THR A 272 2.75 -0.69 -7.28
C THR A 272 3.09 -2.11 -7.73
N SER A 273 2.38 -3.12 -7.23
CA SER A 273 2.61 -4.53 -7.56
C SER A 273 1.30 -5.32 -7.55
N PRO A 274 1.15 -6.34 -8.39
CA PRO A 274 -0.02 -7.20 -8.42
C PRO A 274 -0.34 -7.80 -7.05
N SER A 275 -1.58 -7.68 -6.62
CA SER A 275 -2.09 -8.26 -5.39
C SER A 275 -3.24 -9.21 -5.73
N PRO A 276 -3.42 -10.34 -4.99
CA PRO A 276 -4.58 -11.20 -5.17
C PRO A 276 -5.93 -10.53 -4.94
N ARG A 277 -5.92 -9.34 -4.32
CA ARG A 277 -7.14 -8.53 -4.14
C ARG A 277 -7.57 -7.85 -5.43
N ASP A 278 -6.61 -7.59 -6.35
CA ASP A 278 -6.86 -6.94 -7.63
C ASP A 278 -7.51 -7.91 -8.64
N SER A 279 -7.51 -9.21 -8.36
CA SER A 279 -8.14 -10.27 -9.17
C SER A 279 -9.57 -10.62 -8.73
N ASP A 280 -10.07 -10.03 -7.65
CA ASP A 280 -11.41 -10.28 -7.10
C ASP A 280 -12.44 -9.21 -7.53
N SER A 281 -12.07 -8.30 -8.43
CA SER A 281 -12.96 -7.27 -9.05
C SER A 281 -13.43 -7.70 -10.43
#